data_4551c17a65b2a734587c12bf158574e3
#
_entry.id   4551c17a65b2a734587c12bf158574e3
#
_cell.length_a   1.000
_cell.length_b   1.000
_cell.length_c   1.000
_cell.angle_alpha   90.00
_cell.angle_beta   90.00
_cell.angle_gamma   90.00
#
_symmetry.space_group_name_H-M   'P 1'
#
loop_
_entity.id
_entity.type
_entity.pdbx_description
1 polymer ?
#
loop_
_entity_poly.entity_id
_entity_poly.type
_entity_poly.pdbx_seq_one_letter_code
_entity_poly.pdbx_strand_id
1 'polypeptide(L)'
;RDGADSDWIVVALLHDIGDGLAPQNHDRFSAEVIRPFVRWDVAWVVEHHGIFQMLYYAHHYGWDRNARDQFRDHPCFSSCAEFCERWDQSSFDPAYDMLPLEHFEPMVREVFARKAYDPAVLREGFVSPLMGSPDSTVTE
;
A
#
# COMPACT_ATOMS: atom_id res chain seq x y z
N ARG A 1 9.64 9.48 6.19
CA ARG A 1 9.95 9.79 7.61
C ARG A 1 9.91 8.54 8.47
N ASP A 2 9.04 7.60 8.18
CA ASP A 2 8.77 6.39 8.97
C ASP A 2 9.71 5.23 8.64
N GLY A 3 10.73 5.43 7.81
CA GLY A 3 11.69 4.40 7.43
C GLY A 3 11.17 3.38 6.40
N ALA A 4 10.04 3.66 5.75
CA ALA A 4 9.50 2.84 4.69
C ALA A 4 10.43 2.79 3.47
N ASP A 5 10.50 1.65 2.81
CA ASP A 5 11.27 1.49 1.58
C ASP A 5 10.58 2.11 0.35
N SER A 6 11.28 2.11 -0.80
CA SER A 6 10.76 2.71 -2.04
C SER A 6 9.45 2.09 -2.51
N ASP A 7 9.26 0.78 -2.34
CA ASP A 7 8.03 0.10 -2.73
C ASP A 7 6.83 0.68 -1.96
N TRP A 8 6.94 0.76 -0.62
CA TRP A 8 5.89 1.32 0.22
C TRP A 8 5.62 2.79 -0.06
N ILE A 9 6.67 3.59 -0.27
CA ILE A 9 6.53 5.03 -0.56
C ILE A 9 5.80 5.24 -1.89
N VAL A 10 6.19 4.52 -2.94
CA VAL A 10 5.58 4.64 -4.27
C VAL A 10 4.13 4.19 -4.25
N VAL A 11 3.80 3.09 -3.57
CA VAL A 11 2.40 2.66 -3.50
C VAL A 11 1.55 3.57 -2.64
N ALA A 12 2.09 4.17 -1.59
CA ALA A 12 1.36 5.17 -0.81
C ALA A 12 0.96 6.37 -1.68
N LEU A 13 1.81 6.77 -2.63
CA LEU A 13 1.48 7.82 -3.59
C LEU A 13 0.44 7.40 -4.62
N LEU A 14 0.44 6.14 -5.04
CA LEU A 14 -0.31 5.67 -6.21
C LEU A 14 -1.55 4.83 -5.87
N HIS A 15 -1.79 4.50 -4.60
CA HIS A 15 -2.87 3.57 -4.25
C HIS A 15 -4.28 4.03 -4.71
N ASP A 16 -4.49 5.33 -4.81
CA ASP A 16 -5.76 5.94 -5.22
C ASP A 16 -5.74 6.53 -6.65
N ILE A 17 -4.73 6.28 -7.47
CA ILE A 17 -4.63 6.87 -8.82
C ILE A 17 -5.83 6.53 -9.72
N GLY A 18 -6.53 5.44 -9.44
CA GLY A 18 -7.71 5.01 -10.18
C GLY A 18 -9.02 5.64 -9.72
N ASP A 19 -9.04 6.40 -8.63
CA ASP A 19 -10.28 6.87 -8.01
C ASP A 19 -11.12 7.75 -8.96
N GLY A 20 -10.48 8.62 -9.72
CA GLY A 20 -11.15 9.45 -10.73
C GLY A 20 -11.61 8.72 -12.00
N LEU A 21 -11.12 7.49 -12.25
CA LEU A 21 -11.42 6.72 -13.46
C LEU A 21 -12.35 5.54 -13.18
N ALA A 22 -12.14 4.86 -12.07
CA ALA A 22 -12.87 3.65 -11.69
C ALA A 22 -13.10 3.62 -10.16
N PRO A 23 -13.91 4.53 -9.60
CA PRO A 23 -14.04 4.68 -8.15
C PRO A 23 -14.48 3.40 -7.43
N GLN A 24 -15.27 2.55 -8.09
CA GLN A 24 -15.72 1.28 -7.53
C GLN A 24 -14.63 0.19 -7.48
N ASN A 25 -13.54 0.38 -8.25
CA ASN A 25 -12.46 -0.59 -8.42
C ASN A 25 -11.08 0.07 -8.35
N HIS A 26 -10.98 1.25 -7.75
CA HIS A 26 -9.72 2.04 -7.75
C HIS A 26 -8.56 1.26 -7.11
N ASP A 27 -8.83 0.47 -6.08
CA ASP A 27 -7.88 -0.40 -5.41
C ASP A 27 -7.29 -1.46 -6.35
N ARG A 28 -8.12 -2.19 -7.09
CA ARG A 28 -7.68 -3.14 -8.11
C ARG A 28 -6.97 -2.46 -9.25
N PHE A 29 -7.51 -1.34 -9.75
CA PHE A 29 -6.89 -0.57 -10.82
C PHE A 29 -5.46 -0.17 -10.43
N SER A 30 -5.30 0.43 -9.27
CA SER A 30 -3.99 0.86 -8.76
C SER A 30 -3.04 -0.33 -8.56
N ALA A 31 -3.55 -1.43 -7.98
CA ALA A 31 -2.77 -2.65 -7.80
C ALA A 31 -2.25 -3.23 -9.12
N GLU A 32 -3.07 -3.28 -10.17
CA GLU A 32 -2.64 -3.81 -11.47
C GLU A 32 -1.60 -2.93 -12.17
N VAL A 33 -1.64 -1.61 -11.96
CA VAL A 33 -0.62 -0.70 -12.48
C VAL A 33 0.75 -0.95 -11.85
N ILE A 34 0.80 -1.18 -10.54
CA ILE A 34 2.06 -1.32 -9.80
C ILE A 34 2.57 -2.76 -9.68
N ARG A 35 1.68 -3.75 -9.77
CA ARG A 35 1.98 -5.19 -9.55
C ARG A 35 3.22 -5.69 -10.28
N PRO A 36 3.47 -5.33 -11.55
CA PRO A 36 4.66 -5.81 -12.24
C PRO A 36 5.99 -5.34 -11.63
N PHE A 37 5.98 -4.29 -10.81
CA PHE A 37 7.19 -3.56 -10.42
C PHE A 37 7.48 -3.54 -8.92
N VAL A 38 6.58 -4.04 -8.09
CA VAL A 38 6.73 -4.03 -6.62
C VAL A 38 6.60 -5.45 -6.05
N ARG A 39 7.00 -5.61 -4.81
CA ARG A 39 6.81 -6.88 -4.10
C ARG A 39 5.33 -7.29 -4.06
N TRP A 40 5.09 -8.59 -4.08
CA TRP A 40 3.72 -9.14 -4.07
C TRP A 40 2.90 -8.69 -2.86
N ASP A 41 3.53 -8.61 -1.66
CA ASP A 41 2.88 -8.20 -0.42
C ASP A 41 2.39 -6.75 -0.48
N VAL A 42 3.21 -5.87 -1.07
CA VAL A 42 2.85 -4.47 -1.27
C VAL A 42 1.69 -4.32 -2.26
N ALA A 43 1.73 -5.04 -3.38
CA ALA A 43 0.63 -5.07 -4.35
C ALA A 43 -0.66 -5.62 -3.73
N TRP A 44 -0.58 -6.64 -2.88
CA TRP A 44 -1.73 -7.20 -2.17
C TRP A 44 -2.38 -6.15 -1.25
N VAL A 45 -1.58 -5.37 -0.53
CA VAL A 45 -2.10 -4.30 0.33
C VAL A 45 -2.88 -3.26 -0.49
N VAL A 46 -2.35 -2.82 -1.62
CA VAL A 46 -3.05 -1.86 -2.49
C VAL A 46 -4.36 -2.46 -3.01
N GLU A 47 -4.35 -3.72 -3.45
CA GLU A 47 -5.55 -4.39 -3.95
C GLU A 47 -6.66 -4.50 -2.91
N HIS A 48 -6.31 -4.59 -1.63
CA HIS A 48 -7.26 -4.82 -0.55
C HIS A 48 -7.51 -3.61 0.35
N HIS A 49 -6.79 -2.50 0.15
CA HIS A 49 -6.94 -1.34 1.05
C HIS A 49 -8.37 -0.82 1.12
N GLY A 50 -9.13 -0.86 0.05
CA GLY A 50 -10.52 -0.41 0.04
C GLY A 50 -11.40 -1.17 1.03
N ILE A 51 -11.27 -2.51 1.11
CA ILE A 51 -12.05 -3.30 2.08
C ILE A 51 -11.58 -3.07 3.52
N PHE A 52 -10.31 -2.79 3.73
CA PHE A 52 -9.77 -2.44 5.06
C PHE A 52 -10.20 -1.04 5.49
N GLN A 53 -10.35 -0.11 4.56
CA GLN A 53 -10.88 1.23 4.81
C GLN A 53 -12.34 1.23 5.29
N MET A 54 -13.10 0.19 5.02
CA MET A 54 -14.48 0.04 5.51
C MET A 54 -14.59 0.13 7.04
N LEU A 55 -13.53 -0.21 7.77
CA LEU A 55 -13.49 -0.01 9.22
C LEU A 55 -13.84 1.43 9.62
N TYR A 56 -13.45 2.40 8.81
CA TYR A 56 -13.57 3.83 9.08
C TYR A 56 -14.81 4.47 8.44
N TYR A 57 -15.32 3.93 7.31
CA TYR A 57 -16.34 4.57 6.48
C TYR A 57 -17.64 3.80 6.32
N ALA A 58 -17.63 2.48 6.51
CA ALA A 58 -18.77 1.64 6.17
C ALA A 58 -20.06 2.05 6.92
N HIS A 59 -19.95 2.54 8.13
CA HIS A 59 -21.09 2.97 8.94
C HIS A 59 -21.85 4.15 8.34
N HIS A 60 -21.21 4.99 7.52
CA HIS A 60 -21.87 6.10 6.83
C HIS A 60 -22.76 5.61 5.67
N TYR A 61 -22.51 4.40 5.15
CA TYR A 61 -23.18 3.84 3.99
C TYR A 61 -24.04 2.61 4.31
N GLY A 62 -24.08 2.17 5.56
CA GLY A 62 -24.75 0.93 5.97
C GLY A 62 -24.06 -0.34 5.50
N TRP A 63 -22.76 -0.29 5.24
CA TRP A 63 -21.94 -1.44 4.84
C TRP A 63 -21.28 -2.11 6.07
N ASP A 64 -20.74 -3.31 5.86
CA ASP A 64 -20.05 -4.05 6.92
C ASP A 64 -18.64 -3.50 7.15
N ARG A 65 -18.46 -2.83 8.29
CA ARG A 65 -17.15 -2.31 8.71
C ARG A 65 -16.12 -3.41 9.02
N ASN A 66 -16.56 -4.63 9.27
CA ASN A 66 -15.70 -5.76 9.62
C ASN A 66 -15.43 -6.68 8.41
N ALA A 67 -15.75 -6.26 7.19
CA ALA A 67 -15.55 -7.04 5.98
C ALA A 67 -14.09 -7.53 5.81
N ARG A 68 -13.11 -6.78 6.33
CA ARG A 68 -11.69 -7.18 6.34
C ARG A 68 -11.39 -8.43 7.16
N ASP A 69 -12.27 -8.83 8.09
CA ASP A 69 -12.04 -9.96 8.99
C ASP A 69 -11.92 -11.30 8.26
N GLN A 70 -12.45 -11.40 7.04
CA GLN A 70 -12.25 -12.56 6.16
C GLN A 70 -10.75 -12.82 5.84
N PHE A 71 -9.90 -11.81 5.99
CA PHE A 71 -8.45 -11.90 5.71
C PHE A 71 -7.59 -12.03 6.97
N ARG A 72 -8.17 -12.26 8.15
CA ARG A 72 -7.42 -12.26 9.42
C ARG A 72 -6.23 -13.21 9.44
N ASP A 73 -6.34 -14.34 8.77
CA ASP A 73 -5.27 -15.34 8.71
C ASP A 73 -4.29 -15.11 7.54
N HIS A 74 -4.52 -14.07 6.73
CA HIS A 74 -3.62 -13.74 5.63
C HIS A 74 -2.34 -13.06 6.13
N PRO A 75 -1.14 -13.44 5.64
CA PRO A 75 0.13 -12.87 6.11
C PRO A 75 0.24 -11.35 5.95
N CYS A 76 -0.47 -10.76 4.98
CA CYS A 76 -0.48 -9.31 4.76
C CYS A 76 -1.55 -8.56 5.56
N PHE A 77 -2.36 -9.23 6.39
CA PHE A 77 -3.45 -8.57 7.13
C PHE A 77 -2.96 -7.39 7.96
N SER A 78 -1.94 -7.62 8.79
CA SER A 78 -1.39 -6.58 9.66
C SER A 78 -0.81 -5.41 8.87
N SER A 79 -0.10 -5.69 7.78
CA SER A 79 0.46 -4.65 6.91
C SER A 79 -0.63 -3.80 6.26
N CYS A 80 -1.72 -4.42 5.81
CA CYS A 80 -2.84 -3.68 5.21
C CYS A 80 -3.60 -2.84 6.25
N ALA A 81 -3.83 -3.39 7.44
CA ALA A 81 -4.45 -2.67 8.54
C ALA A 81 -3.61 -1.45 8.96
N GLU A 82 -2.31 -1.63 9.09
CA GLU A 82 -1.37 -0.55 9.43
C GLU A 82 -1.28 0.51 8.33
N PHE A 83 -1.24 0.11 7.07
CA PHE A 83 -1.26 1.02 5.93
C PHE A 83 -2.48 1.95 5.97
N CYS A 84 -3.66 1.39 6.17
CA CYS A 84 -4.90 2.17 6.25
C CYS A 84 -4.92 3.09 7.46
N GLU A 85 -4.52 2.61 8.63
CA GLU A 85 -4.56 3.37 9.88
C GLU A 85 -3.57 4.52 9.89
N ARG A 86 -2.32 4.25 9.53
CA ARG A 86 -1.22 5.18 9.74
C ARG A 86 -0.96 6.10 8.57
N TRP A 87 -1.17 5.64 7.34
CA TRP A 87 -0.82 6.41 6.16
C TRP A 87 -2.04 6.93 5.41
N ASP A 88 -2.97 6.06 5.06
CA ASP A 88 -4.14 6.46 4.31
C ASP A 88 -5.04 7.41 5.13
N GLN A 89 -5.36 7.06 6.38
CA GLN A 89 -6.15 7.93 7.25
C GLN A 89 -5.45 9.24 7.58
N SER A 90 -4.14 9.25 7.76
CA SER A 90 -3.39 10.47 8.08
C SER A 90 -3.34 11.46 6.91
N SER A 91 -3.55 11.02 5.67
CA SER A 91 -3.58 11.88 4.50
C SER A 91 -4.74 12.89 4.51
N PHE A 92 -5.78 12.62 5.28
CA PHE A 92 -6.92 13.52 5.47
C PHE A 92 -6.71 14.60 6.54
N ASP A 93 -5.62 14.54 7.29
CA ASP A 93 -5.28 15.57 8.27
C ASP A 93 -4.70 16.81 7.55
N PRO A 94 -5.39 17.97 7.59
CA PRO A 94 -4.90 19.19 6.94
C PRO A 94 -3.61 19.75 7.58
N ALA A 95 -3.28 19.31 8.78
CA ALA A 95 -2.05 19.69 9.47
C ALA A 95 -0.88 18.75 9.14
N TYR A 96 -1.11 17.70 8.34
CA TYR A 96 -0.06 16.77 7.96
C TYR A 96 1.01 17.47 7.11
N ASP A 97 2.26 17.41 7.57
CA ASP A 97 3.40 18.04 6.90
C ASP A 97 3.83 17.21 5.69
N MET A 98 3.35 17.60 4.52
CA MET A 98 3.61 16.95 3.25
C MET A 98 4.91 17.46 2.61
N LEU A 99 5.70 16.52 2.07
CA LEU A 99 6.80 16.84 1.18
C LEU A 99 6.26 17.14 -0.24
N PRO A 100 6.93 17.98 -1.03
CA PRO A 100 6.51 18.26 -2.41
C PRO A 100 6.60 16.99 -3.27
N LEU A 101 5.75 16.89 -4.29
CA LEU A 101 5.67 15.72 -5.17
C LEU A 101 7.01 15.41 -5.86
N GLU A 102 7.76 16.45 -6.21
CA GLU A 102 9.08 16.36 -6.84
C GLU A 102 10.09 15.58 -5.99
N HIS A 103 9.91 15.58 -4.67
CA HIS A 103 10.74 14.76 -3.78
C HIS A 103 10.62 13.26 -4.06
N PHE A 104 9.44 12.82 -4.48
CA PHE A 104 9.13 11.41 -4.71
C PHE A 104 9.35 10.96 -6.16
N GLU A 105 9.48 11.89 -7.11
CA GLU A 105 9.64 11.57 -8.54
C GLU A 105 10.79 10.59 -8.81
N PRO A 106 11.99 10.74 -8.21
CA PRO A 106 13.08 9.78 -8.43
C PRO A 106 12.74 8.36 -7.98
N MET A 107 11.98 8.21 -6.91
CA MET A 107 11.55 6.91 -6.39
C MET A 107 10.54 6.23 -7.32
N VAL A 108 9.59 6.99 -7.85
CA VAL A 108 8.62 6.51 -8.84
C VAL A 108 9.34 6.05 -10.10
N ARG A 109 10.28 6.85 -10.60
CA ARG A 109 11.09 6.50 -11.79
C ARG A 109 11.91 5.24 -11.56
N GLU A 110 12.54 5.08 -10.40
CA GLU A 110 13.30 3.88 -10.03
C GLU A 110 12.42 2.64 -10.07
N VAL A 111 11.25 2.68 -9.41
CA VAL A 111 10.35 1.53 -9.34
C VAL A 111 9.86 1.13 -10.73
N PHE A 112 9.38 2.08 -11.53
CA PHE A 112 8.86 1.78 -12.88
C PHE A 112 9.95 1.50 -13.94
N ALA A 113 11.22 1.75 -13.65
CA ALA A 113 12.34 1.34 -14.48
C ALA A 113 12.76 -0.13 -14.28
N ARG A 114 12.25 -0.80 -13.25
CA ARG A 114 12.54 -2.21 -13.00
C ARG A 114 12.01 -3.09 -14.12
N LYS A 115 12.62 -4.25 -14.31
CA LYS A 115 12.06 -5.27 -15.20
C LYS A 115 10.72 -5.76 -14.65
N ALA A 116 9.68 -5.71 -15.50
CA ALA A 116 8.35 -6.18 -15.11
C ALA A 116 8.38 -7.67 -14.70
N TYR A 117 7.73 -7.98 -13.59
CA TYR A 117 7.64 -9.33 -13.01
C TYR A 117 8.99 -9.99 -12.72
N ASP A 118 10.01 -9.19 -12.38
CA ASP A 118 11.30 -9.70 -11.95
C ASP A 118 11.15 -10.47 -10.62
N PRO A 119 11.46 -11.79 -10.57
CA PRO A 119 11.35 -12.57 -9.34
C PRO A 119 12.15 -12.00 -8.17
N ALA A 120 13.29 -11.35 -8.44
CA ALA A 120 14.11 -10.71 -7.42
C ALA A 120 13.39 -9.50 -6.76
N VAL A 121 12.51 -8.85 -7.49
CA VAL A 121 11.69 -7.72 -6.99
C VAL A 121 10.42 -8.25 -6.31
N LEU A 122 9.70 -9.15 -6.97
CA LEU A 122 8.41 -9.66 -6.48
C LEU A 122 8.52 -10.38 -5.14
N ARG A 123 9.57 -11.17 -4.94
CA ARG A 123 9.88 -11.86 -3.68
C ARG A 123 8.65 -12.56 -3.09
N GLU A 124 8.01 -13.40 -3.88
CA GLU A 124 6.77 -14.09 -3.52
C GLU A 124 6.92 -14.82 -2.18
N GLY A 125 5.92 -14.69 -1.31
CA GLY A 125 5.94 -15.25 0.05
C GLY A 125 6.65 -14.38 1.08
N PHE A 126 7.34 -13.32 0.67
CA PHE A 126 7.97 -12.36 1.60
C PHE A 126 6.96 -11.32 2.06
N VAL A 127 6.92 -11.04 3.35
CA VAL A 127 6.13 -9.94 3.93
C VAL A 127 7.08 -9.01 4.65
N SER A 128 7.24 -7.79 4.13
CA SER A 128 8.04 -6.77 4.80
C SER A 128 7.18 -5.98 5.77
N PRO A 129 7.70 -5.60 6.94
CA PRO A 129 7.03 -4.64 7.80
C PRO A 129 6.94 -3.28 7.08
N LEU A 130 5.85 -2.56 7.27
CA LEU A 130 5.68 -1.20 6.75
C LEU A 130 6.74 -0.24 7.30
N MET A 131 7.06 -0.42 8.55
CA MET A 131 8.12 0.30 9.23
C MET A 131 9.27 -0.68 9.44
N GLY A 132 10.47 -0.27 9.03
CA GLY A 132 11.66 -1.07 9.29
C GLY A 132 11.74 -1.44 10.75
N SER A 133 11.63 -2.73 11.06
CA SER A 133 11.99 -3.20 12.39
C SER A 133 13.49 -2.97 12.56
N PRO A 134 13.95 -2.40 13.68
CA PRO A 134 15.39 -2.24 13.94
C PRO A 134 16.17 -3.56 13.98
N ASP A 135 15.45 -4.71 13.96
CA ASP A 135 16.02 -6.05 14.04
C ASP A 135 16.04 -6.83 12.71
N SER A 136 15.64 -6.22 11.59
CA SER A 136 15.77 -6.91 10.30
C SER A 136 17.18 -6.77 9.71
N THR A 137 18.20 -7.21 10.44
CA THR A 137 19.44 -7.68 9.83
C THR A 137 19.11 -9.02 9.18
N VAL A 138 18.64 -8.99 7.95
CA VAL A 138 18.63 -10.18 7.10
C VAL A 138 20.10 -10.50 6.83
N THR A 139 20.63 -11.44 7.56
CA THR A 139 21.84 -12.17 7.15
C THR A 139 21.51 -12.88 5.84
N GLU A 140 22.32 -12.59 4.83
CA GLU A 140 22.34 -13.22 3.52
C GLU A 140 22.39 -14.76 3.60
#